data_01d8113d7986a5f94cad90f4c36645e6
#
_entry.id   01d8113d7986a5f94cad90f4c36645e6
#
_cell.length_a   1.000
_cell.length_b   1.000
_cell.length_c   1.000
_cell.angle_alpha   90.00
_cell.angle_beta   90.00
_cell.angle_gamma   90.00
#
_symmetry.space_group_name_H-M   'P 1'
#
loop_
_entity.id
_entity.type
_entity.pdbx_description
1 polymer ?
#
loop_
_entity_poly.entity_id
_entity_poly.type
_entity_poly.pdbx_seq_one_letter_code
_entity_poly.pdbx_strand_id
1 'polypeptide(L)'
;MPFAELKGKTYIIPYQQRGYKWTSSNVEELLCDLREFIEETNSKKRIYCLQPLAVVPVGVNRYVVLDGQQRLTTLYLLYKYLYGQSPYVFDYERDVDHENFMTRSSFMANIETISDDQASSKIDFYYIHNAYKHIGEVFMNWATQSSIDSETNTVNEELDRYVKMFKILLEGAKEEKSLQVIWYKVVGDNKKQHEVFSNLNSGKIHLTNTELIKALLLNRVSGLPDQEREEAAAIFEQIEQQMQNDHFWYMFNADEVHNGQTRMDFLFNLVANCKKSDYEIDARWSFRNYFSKPEKGTLSEKWKQVRHTFLRLKDMYDDIYCYHYIGFLTYNSNDNTLNSTSDLLSREATHSEFVDELRQDIKSILTKRHDKIEDYTYDQSKKKDLRLLFVMHNVETILQKYASLHDNDQLKLRTSFERFPFELLHRQKWDIEHIASNTDADFKTPKDRDSWLESIKADLEKKYSSIQVQDL
;
A
#
# COMPACT_ATOMS: atom_id res chain seq x y z
N MET A 1 17.47 24.66 -15.52
CA MET A 1 18.68 24.25 -14.75
C MET A 1 19.04 22.83 -15.15
N PRO A 2 20.25 22.60 -15.66
CA PRO A 2 20.72 21.25 -15.98
C PRO A 2 20.75 20.33 -14.76
N PHE A 3 20.56 19.02 -14.96
CA PHE A 3 20.63 18.05 -13.86
C PHE A 3 22.00 18.09 -13.14
N ALA A 4 23.07 18.30 -13.89
CA ALA A 4 24.42 18.43 -13.35
C ALA A 4 24.53 19.51 -12.24
N GLU A 5 23.74 20.58 -12.32
CA GLU A 5 23.72 21.65 -11.33
C GLU A 5 22.88 21.31 -10.08
N LEU A 6 22.11 20.21 -10.08
CA LEU A 6 21.44 19.70 -8.88
C LEU A 6 22.41 19.00 -7.95
N LYS A 7 23.54 18.50 -8.47
CA LYS A 7 24.53 17.72 -7.72
C LYS A 7 25.17 18.55 -6.61
N GLY A 8 25.56 17.88 -5.53
CA GLY A 8 26.26 18.49 -4.39
C GLY A 8 25.42 19.42 -3.51
N LYS A 9 24.08 19.43 -3.71
CA LYS A 9 23.15 20.21 -2.87
C LYS A 9 22.48 19.33 -1.82
N THR A 10 21.92 19.97 -0.80
CA THR A 10 21.08 19.33 0.22
C THR A 10 19.62 19.76 0.00
N TYR A 11 18.74 18.78 -0.12
CA TYR A 11 17.32 18.97 -0.29
C TYR A 11 16.59 18.53 0.96
N ILE A 12 16.00 19.52 1.67
CA ILE A 12 15.24 19.29 2.89
C ILE A 12 13.80 18.94 2.50
N ILE A 13 13.33 17.80 2.96
CA ILE A 13 11.96 17.35 2.74
C ILE A 13 11.17 17.60 4.01
N PRO A 14 10.22 18.58 4.02
CA PRO A 14 9.43 18.92 5.19
C PRO A 14 8.52 17.80 5.67
N TYR A 15 8.15 17.82 6.95
CA TYR A 15 7.21 16.87 7.59
C TYR A 15 5.89 16.72 6.85
N GLN A 16 5.33 17.81 6.34
CA GLN A 16 4.03 17.82 5.67
C GLN A 16 4.02 17.17 4.30
N GLN A 17 5.19 16.94 3.69
CA GLN A 17 5.22 16.27 2.40
C GLN A 17 5.04 14.76 2.57
N ARG A 18 4.35 14.14 1.62
CA ARG A 18 4.20 12.68 1.57
C ARG A 18 5.56 12.01 1.32
N GLY A 19 5.70 10.77 1.75
CA GLY A 19 6.82 9.93 1.35
C GLY A 19 6.85 9.67 -0.16
N TYR A 20 7.87 8.99 -0.62
CA TYR A 20 7.95 8.55 -2.01
C TYR A 20 6.87 7.50 -2.29
N LYS A 21 6.10 7.71 -3.39
CA LYS A 21 4.95 6.85 -3.74
C LYS A 21 4.83 6.58 -5.26
N TRP A 22 5.82 6.92 -6.06
CA TRP A 22 5.79 6.53 -7.46
C TRP A 22 5.83 5.02 -7.59
N THR A 23 4.92 4.51 -8.41
CA THR A 23 4.86 3.09 -8.77
C THR A 23 5.87 2.77 -9.86
N SER A 24 6.10 1.48 -10.10
CA SER A 24 6.92 1.02 -11.22
C SER A 24 6.49 1.64 -12.56
N SER A 25 5.18 1.76 -12.82
CA SER A 25 4.64 2.39 -14.02
C SER A 25 5.07 3.86 -14.17
N ASN A 26 5.03 4.66 -13.09
CA ASN A 26 5.45 6.06 -13.17
C ASN A 26 6.97 6.20 -13.44
N VAL A 27 7.77 5.29 -12.89
CA VAL A 27 9.20 5.25 -13.15
C VAL A 27 9.48 4.86 -14.58
N GLU A 28 8.81 3.82 -15.08
CA GLU A 28 8.93 3.33 -16.45
C GLU A 28 8.52 4.39 -17.48
N GLU A 29 7.38 5.06 -17.27
CA GLU A 29 6.94 6.17 -18.13
C GLU A 29 8.03 7.25 -18.28
N LEU A 30 8.63 7.68 -17.14
CA LEU A 30 9.73 8.65 -17.19
C LEU A 30 10.95 8.12 -17.96
N LEU A 31 11.33 6.87 -17.73
CA LEU A 31 12.48 6.27 -18.41
C LEU A 31 12.23 6.10 -19.91
N CYS A 32 11.03 5.70 -20.31
CA CYS A 32 10.62 5.61 -21.71
C CYS A 32 10.66 6.97 -22.40
N ASP A 33 10.10 8.01 -21.78
CA ASP A 33 10.14 9.37 -22.30
C ASP A 33 11.59 9.86 -22.52
N LEU A 34 12.47 9.59 -21.54
CA LEU A 34 13.89 9.95 -21.65
C LEU A 34 14.59 9.16 -22.76
N ARG A 35 14.29 7.85 -22.89
CA ARG A 35 14.83 7.02 -23.96
C ARG A 35 14.39 7.50 -25.34
N GLU A 36 13.09 7.74 -25.56
CA GLU A 36 12.57 8.28 -26.81
C GLU A 36 13.25 9.59 -27.16
N PHE A 37 13.38 10.49 -26.18
CA PHE A 37 14.10 11.74 -26.39
C PHE A 37 15.55 11.53 -26.80
N ILE A 38 16.27 10.58 -26.20
CA ILE A 38 17.67 10.27 -26.54
C ILE A 38 17.76 9.69 -27.97
N GLU A 39 16.88 8.77 -28.31
CA GLU A 39 16.89 8.04 -29.60
C GLU A 39 16.36 8.88 -30.78
N GLU A 40 15.63 9.95 -30.54
CA GLU A 40 15.09 10.83 -31.60
C GLU A 40 16.20 11.55 -32.34
N THR A 41 16.65 11.00 -33.43
CA THR A 41 17.81 11.52 -34.24
C THR A 41 17.50 12.76 -35.08
N ASN A 42 16.23 12.95 -35.47
CA ASN A 42 15.80 14.02 -36.38
C ASN A 42 15.34 15.30 -35.67
N SER A 43 15.35 15.33 -34.36
CA SER A 43 14.88 16.47 -33.57
C SER A 43 15.99 17.49 -33.35
N LYS A 44 15.67 18.76 -33.59
CA LYS A 44 16.52 19.89 -33.17
C LYS A 44 16.46 20.15 -31.65
N LYS A 45 15.62 19.38 -30.90
CA LYS A 45 15.48 19.51 -29.46
C LYS A 45 16.73 18.96 -28.80
N ARG A 46 17.42 19.79 -28.06
CA ARG A 46 18.60 19.39 -27.25
C ARG A 46 18.33 19.29 -25.76
N ILE A 47 17.14 19.68 -25.31
CA ILE A 47 16.77 19.75 -23.90
C ILE A 47 15.50 18.95 -23.67
N TYR A 48 15.56 17.97 -22.79
CA TYR A 48 14.39 17.39 -22.15
C TYR A 48 14.09 18.17 -20.87
N CYS A 49 12.94 18.85 -20.84
CA CYS A 49 12.58 19.71 -19.72
C CYS A 49 11.59 19.03 -18.79
N LEU A 50 12.03 18.65 -17.61
CA LEU A 50 11.14 18.16 -16.56
C LEU A 50 10.27 19.27 -15.96
N GLN A 51 9.13 18.86 -15.47
CA GLN A 51 8.20 19.73 -14.72
C GLN A 51 8.91 20.47 -13.57
N PRO A 52 8.36 21.59 -13.08
CA PRO A 52 9.01 22.46 -12.08
C PRO A 52 9.44 21.72 -10.81
N LEU A 53 10.60 22.11 -10.31
CA LEU A 53 11.10 21.84 -8.98
C LEU A 53 11.07 23.15 -8.19
N ALA A 54 10.11 23.28 -7.26
CA ALA A 54 9.94 24.47 -6.44
C ALA A 54 10.68 24.33 -5.13
N VAL A 55 11.55 25.29 -4.80
CA VAL A 55 12.41 25.23 -3.63
C VAL A 55 12.53 26.57 -2.92
N VAL A 56 12.76 26.55 -1.60
CA VAL A 56 13.10 27.70 -0.77
C VAL A 56 14.55 27.58 -0.34
N PRO A 57 15.40 28.55 -0.65
CA PRO A 57 16.79 28.55 -0.17
C PRO A 57 16.82 28.85 1.36
N VAL A 58 17.53 28.00 2.11
CA VAL A 58 17.68 28.15 3.59
C VAL A 58 19.14 28.20 4.01
N GLY A 59 20.07 28.16 3.07
CA GLY A 59 21.52 28.22 3.30
C GLY A 59 22.32 28.03 2.04
N VAL A 60 23.62 27.93 2.18
CA VAL A 60 24.53 27.66 1.06
C VAL A 60 24.29 26.24 0.56
N ASN A 61 23.82 26.10 -0.69
CA ASN A 61 23.45 24.82 -1.30
C ASN A 61 22.41 23.98 -0.53
N ARG A 62 21.60 24.61 0.36
CA ARG A 62 20.53 23.97 1.12
C ARG A 62 19.19 24.53 0.72
N TYR A 63 18.23 23.68 0.38
CA TYR A 63 16.94 24.05 -0.16
C TYR A 63 15.82 23.22 0.45
N VAL A 64 14.77 23.85 0.94
CA VAL A 64 13.53 23.18 1.30
C VAL A 64 12.75 22.92 0.02
N VAL A 65 12.38 21.69 -0.24
CA VAL A 65 11.59 21.29 -1.41
C VAL A 65 10.12 21.59 -1.12
N LEU A 66 9.48 22.40 -1.95
CA LEU A 66 8.04 22.64 -1.90
C LEU A 66 7.27 21.75 -2.87
N ASP A 67 7.79 21.52 -4.08
CA ASP A 67 7.22 20.60 -5.07
C ASP A 67 8.33 19.94 -5.90
N GLY A 68 8.03 18.74 -6.38
CA GLY A 68 8.94 17.95 -7.23
C GLY A 68 9.73 16.87 -6.49
N GLN A 69 9.40 16.58 -5.23
CA GLN A 69 10.08 15.55 -4.42
C GLN A 69 10.12 14.19 -5.15
N GLN A 70 9.00 13.71 -5.70
CA GLN A 70 8.94 12.40 -6.36
C GLN A 70 9.94 12.31 -7.52
N ARG A 71 9.96 13.35 -8.38
CA ARG A 71 10.90 13.43 -9.51
C ARG A 71 12.35 13.51 -9.04
N LEU A 72 12.61 14.33 -8.03
CA LEU A 72 13.94 14.46 -7.45
C LEU A 72 14.42 13.11 -6.88
N THR A 73 13.56 12.38 -6.18
CA THR A 73 13.88 11.04 -5.66
C THR A 73 14.13 10.05 -6.81
N THR A 74 13.33 10.04 -7.85
CA THR A 74 13.53 9.12 -9.00
C THR A 74 14.84 9.45 -9.75
N LEU A 75 15.16 10.72 -9.94
CA LEU A 75 16.44 11.13 -10.52
C LEU A 75 17.65 10.73 -9.66
N TYR A 76 17.50 10.79 -8.35
CA TYR A 76 18.51 10.29 -7.42
C TYR A 76 18.75 8.80 -7.61
N LEU A 77 17.67 8.00 -7.66
CA LEU A 77 17.74 6.55 -7.83
C LEU A 77 18.32 6.19 -9.20
N LEU A 78 17.92 6.87 -10.25
CA LEU A 78 18.48 6.70 -11.60
C LEU A 78 20.00 7.00 -11.60
N TYR A 79 20.42 8.13 -11.03
CA TYR A 79 21.82 8.46 -10.94
C TYR A 79 22.61 7.44 -10.12
N LYS A 80 22.03 6.99 -8.99
CA LYS A 80 22.62 5.96 -8.13
C LYS A 80 22.80 4.64 -8.89
N TYR A 81 21.80 4.23 -9.68
CA TYR A 81 21.90 3.04 -10.54
C TYR A 81 23.02 3.16 -11.58
N LEU A 82 23.14 4.33 -12.23
CA LEU A 82 24.10 4.54 -13.30
C LEU A 82 25.55 4.72 -12.82
N TYR A 83 25.75 5.30 -11.65
CA TYR A 83 27.10 5.71 -11.16
C TYR A 83 27.52 5.05 -9.85
N GLY A 84 26.65 4.33 -9.15
CA GLY A 84 26.92 3.79 -7.81
C GLY A 84 27.09 4.86 -6.72
N GLN A 85 26.80 6.12 -7.01
CA GLN A 85 27.04 7.26 -6.11
C GLN A 85 25.80 8.13 -5.95
N SER A 86 25.70 8.82 -4.82
CA SER A 86 24.59 9.75 -4.54
C SER A 86 24.87 11.11 -5.20
N PRO A 87 23.94 11.66 -6.01
CA PRO A 87 24.19 12.95 -6.67
C PRO A 87 24.08 14.14 -5.72
N TYR A 88 23.21 14.05 -4.73
CA TYR A 88 22.92 15.05 -3.70
C TYR A 88 22.44 14.39 -2.42
N VAL A 89 22.21 15.17 -1.38
CA VAL A 89 21.77 14.67 -0.08
C VAL A 89 20.30 15.03 0.14
N PHE A 90 19.50 14.08 0.60
CA PHE A 90 18.20 14.37 1.17
C PHE A 90 18.32 14.52 2.69
N ASP A 91 17.69 15.55 3.24
CA ASP A 91 17.54 15.81 4.66
C ASP A 91 16.04 15.76 4.97
N TYR A 92 15.58 14.62 5.49
CA TYR A 92 14.16 14.44 5.81
C TYR A 92 13.92 14.92 7.23
N GLU A 93 13.11 15.96 7.40
CA GLU A 93 12.73 16.45 8.74
C GLU A 93 12.04 15.38 9.62
N ARG A 94 11.58 14.27 9.00
CA ARG A 94 10.99 13.10 9.67
C ARG A 94 12.01 12.12 10.22
N ASP A 95 13.25 12.18 9.75
CA ASP A 95 14.30 11.28 10.20
C ASP A 95 14.75 11.73 11.58
N VAL A 96 14.14 11.15 12.62
CA VAL A 96 14.60 11.32 14.00
C VAL A 96 15.74 10.35 14.21
N ASP A 97 16.89 10.85 14.64
CA ASP A 97 18.05 10.02 15.02
C ASP A 97 17.70 9.20 16.28
N HIS A 98 17.20 8.00 16.08
CA HIS A 98 17.16 6.97 17.11
C HIS A 98 18.22 5.91 16.79
N GLU A 99 19.04 5.56 17.75
CA GLU A 99 20.19 4.64 17.62
C GLU A 99 19.90 3.29 16.95
N ASN A 100 18.63 2.92 16.76
CA ASN A 100 18.21 1.62 16.21
C ASN A 100 17.37 1.70 14.93
N PHE A 101 17.16 2.88 14.34
CA PHE A 101 16.31 3.00 13.16
C PHE A 101 17.07 3.60 11.96
N MET A 102 17.00 2.89 10.82
CA MET A 102 17.52 3.40 9.57
C MET A 102 16.78 4.66 9.13
N THR A 103 17.51 5.76 8.89
CA THR A 103 16.95 6.98 8.33
C THR A 103 16.71 6.83 6.83
N ARG A 104 15.83 7.66 6.25
CA ARG A 104 15.56 7.68 4.81
C ARG A 104 16.80 8.01 4.00
N SER A 105 17.58 8.95 4.49
CA SER A 105 18.84 9.35 3.88
C SER A 105 19.83 8.19 3.85
N SER A 106 19.97 7.45 4.94
CA SER A 106 20.82 6.26 5.03
C SER A 106 20.30 5.13 4.15
N PHE A 107 19.00 4.90 4.14
CA PHE A 107 18.35 3.90 3.29
C PHE A 107 18.66 4.16 1.81
N MET A 108 18.46 5.38 1.33
CA MET A 108 18.72 5.74 -0.08
C MET A 108 20.21 5.69 -0.42
N ALA A 109 21.08 6.05 0.50
CA ALA A 109 22.54 5.98 0.27
C ALA A 109 23.03 4.54 0.11
N ASN A 110 22.40 3.58 0.80
CA ASN A 110 22.77 2.16 0.79
C ASN A 110 21.79 1.27 0.00
N ILE A 111 20.96 1.83 -0.86
CA ILE A 111 19.84 1.14 -1.55
C ILE A 111 20.25 -0.15 -2.26
N GLU A 112 21.49 -0.25 -2.73
CA GLU A 112 22.05 -1.41 -3.43
C GLU A 112 22.17 -2.66 -2.54
N THR A 113 22.28 -2.49 -1.23
CA THR A 113 22.49 -3.57 -0.26
C THR A 113 21.28 -3.82 0.64
N ILE A 114 20.20 -3.09 0.44
CA ILE A 114 18.97 -3.21 1.22
C ILE A 114 18.23 -4.51 0.88
N SER A 115 17.87 -5.28 1.92
CA SER A 115 17.02 -6.47 1.75
C SER A 115 15.54 -6.11 1.61
N ASP A 116 14.73 -7.04 1.07
CA ASP A 116 13.28 -6.87 0.94
C ASP A 116 12.59 -6.67 2.31
N ASP A 117 13.08 -7.33 3.37
CA ASP A 117 12.57 -7.15 4.73
C ASP A 117 12.82 -5.74 5.26
N GLN A 118 14.02 -5.20 5.04
CA GLN A 118 14.35 -3.82 5.41
C GLN A 118 13.52 -2.81 4.59
N ALA A 119 13.28 -3.08 3.31
CA ALA A 119 12.44 -2.26 2.46
C ALA A 119 10.97 -2.25 2.93
N SER A 120 10.48 -3.36 3.46
CA SER A 120 9.11 -3.49 3.95
C SER A 120 8.87 -2.78 5.29
N SER A 121 9.90 -2.26 5.95
CA SER A 121 9.80 -1.63 7.27
C SER A 121 9.04 -0.29 7.27
N LYS A 122 9.02 0.43 6.14
CA LYS A 122 8.29 1.69 5.95
C LYS A 122 7.71 1.74 4.54
N ILE A 123 6.56 2.41 4.38
CA ILE A 123 5.86 2.50 3.10
C ILE A 123 6.72 3.16 2.02
N ASP A 124 7.38 4.27 2.34
CA ASP A 124 8.25 4.97 1.39
C ASP A 124 9.52 4.18 1.08
N PHE A 125 10.06 3.40 2.01
CA PHE A 125 11.17 2.47 1.75
C PHE A 125 10.79 1.42 0.72
N TYR A 126 9.60 0.85 0.85
CA TYR A 126 9.07 -0.10 -0.12
C TYR A 126 9.01 0.48 -1.53
N TYR A 127 8.43 1.68 -1.69
CA TYR A 127 8.33 2.32 -3.00
C TYR A 127 9.70 2.74 -3.55
N ILE A 128 10.61 3.25 -2.72
CA ILE A 128 11.98 3.63 -3.12
C ILE A 128 12.74 2.39 -3.61
N HIS A 129 12.67 1.30 -2.85
CA HIS A 129 13.35 0.05 -3.19
C HIS A 129 12.81 -0.57 -4.49
N ASN A 130 11.49 -0.64 -4.63
CA ASN A 130 10.87 -1.14 -5.86
C ASN A 130 11.21 -0.25 -7.06
N ALA A 131 11.20 1.07 -6.91
CA ALA A 131 11.61 1.98 -7.97
C ALA A 131 13.07 1.75 -8.41
N TYR A 132 13.98 1.53 -7.45
CA TYR A 132 15.38 1.25 -7.77
C TYR A 132 15.55 -0.09 -8.51
N LYS A 133 14.92 -1.16 -8.03
CA LYS A 133 14.92 -2.47 -8.70
C LYS A 133 14.33 -2.36 -10.11
N HIS A 134 13.20 -1.68 -10.23
CA HIS A 134 12.50 -1.54 -11.51
C HIS A 134 13.30 -0.73 -12.54
N ILE A 135 14.09 0.25 -12.11
CA ILE A 135 15.05 0.92 -13.01
C ILE A 135 15.99 -0.11 -13.66
N GLY A 136 16.56 -1.02 -12.86
CA GLY A 136 17.43 -2.08 -13.38
C GLY A 136 16.71 -3.04 -14.33
N GLU A 137 15.49 -3.45 -13.99
CA GLU A 137 14.66 -4.31 -14.83
C GLU A 137 14.36 -3.68 -16.19
N VAL A 138 13.99 -2.40 -16.21
CA VAL A 138 13.70 -1.66 -17.45
C VAL A 138 14.93 -1.60 -18.36
N PHE A 139 16.08 -1.26 -17.82
CA PHE A 139 17.33 -1.23 -18.60
C PHE A 139 17.71 -2.63 -19.15
N MET A 140 17.54 -3.67 -18.33
CA MET A 140 17.80 -5.06 -18.75
C MET A 140 16.82 -5.51 -19.84
N ASN A 141 15.54 -5.17 -19.71
CA ASN A 141 14.52 -5.49 -20.72
C ASN A 141 14.83 -4.81 -22.05
N TRP A 142 15.22 -3.53 -22.03
CA TRP A 142 15.63 -2.82 -23.25
C TRP A 142 16.87 -3.43 -23.90
N ALA A 143 17.87 -3.78 -23.09
CA ALA A 143 19.09 -4.42 -23.59
C ALA A 143 18.80 -5.80 -24.20
N THR A 144 17.94 -6.58 -23.56
CA THR A 144 17.53 -7.90 -24.08
C THR A 144 16.78 -7.77 -25.40
N GLN A 145 15.81 -6.88 -25.48
CA GLN A 145 15.08 -6.64 -26.72
C GLN A 145 15.99 -6.15 -27.84
N SER A 146 16.84 -5.17 -27.57
CA SER A 146 17.77 -4.63 -28.57
C SER A 146 18.82 -5.65 -29.03
N SER A 147 19.27 -6.57 -28.15
CA SER A 147 20.20 -7.62 -28.55
C SER A 147 19.57 -8.66 -29.49
N ILE A 148 18.26 -8.93 -29.32
CA ILE A 148 17.49 -9.79 -30.22
C ILE A 148 17.35 -9.13 -31.59
N ASP A 149 17.06 -7.82 -31.63
CA ASP A 149 16.84 -7.05 -32.87
C ASP A 149 18.13 -6.81 -33.64
N SER A 150 19.28 -6.76 -32.96
CA SER A 150 20.58 -6.44 -33.61
C SER A 150 21.30 -7.65 -34.22
N GLU A 151 20.96 -8.88 -33.83
CA GLU A 151 21.63 -10.13 -34.24
C GLU A 151 23.16 -10.21 -33.95
N THR A 152 23.80 -9.09 -33.58
CA THR A 152 25.27 -8.98 -33.44
C THR A 152 25.74 -8.60 -32.06
N ASN A 153 24.93 -7.85 -31.30
CA ASN A 153 25.32 -7.34 -29.98
C ASN A 153 24.83 -8.27 -28.86
N THR A 154 25.67 -8.44 -27.86
CA THR A 154 25.26 -9.12 -26.62
C THR A 154 24.38 -8.25 -25.77
N VAL A 155 23.60 -8.86 -24.85
CA VAL A 155 22.77 -8.11 -23.88
C VAL A 155 23.62 -7.14 -23.05
N ASN A 156 24.83 -7.53 -22.68
CA ASN A 156 25.74 -6.68 -21.90
C ASN A 156 26.20 -5.44 -22.70
N GLU A 157 26.52 -5.60 -23.98
CA GLU A 157 26.90 -4.47 -24.84
C GLU A 157 25.74 -3.49 -25.03
N GLU A 158 24.52 -3.98 -25.22
CA GLU A 158 23.34 -3.13 -25.29
C GLU A 158 23.03 -2.45 -23.96
N LEU A 159 23.20 -3.14 -22.82
CA LEU A 159 23.06 -2.55 -21.49
C LEU A 159 24.05 -1.40 -21.30
N ASP A 160 25.33 -1.62 -21.63
CA ASP A 160 26.39 -0.60 -21.53
C ASP A 160 26.07 0.60 -22.47
N ARG A 161 25.51 0.35 -23.62
CA ARG A 161 25.06 1.39 -24.55
C ARG A 161 23.98 2.27 -23.91
N TYR A 162 22.91 1.69 -23.35
CA TYR A 162 21.87 2.45 -22.67
C TYR A 162 22.39 3.20 -21.45
N VAL A 163 23.20 2.56 -20.61
CA VAL A 163 23.85 3.21 -19.46
C VAL A 163 24.65 4.43 -19.89
N LYS A 164 25.46 4.30 -20.98
CA LYS A 164 26.26 5.42 -21.52
C LYS A 164 25.38 6.55 -22.04
N MET A 165 24.30 6.24 -22.76
CA MET A 165 23.37 7.23 -23.30
C MET A 165 22.72 8.05 -22.17
N PHE A 166 22.25 7.41 -21.13
CA PHE A 166 21.64 8.09 -19.97
C PHE A 166 22.66 8.89 -19.15
N LYS A 167 23.91 8.42 -19.03
CA LYS A 167 24.99 9.18 -18.41
C LYS A 167 25.24 10.49 -19.17
N ILE A 168 25.35 10.45 -20.48
CA ILE A 168 25.51 11.64 -21.34
C ILE A 168 24.35 12.63 -21.13
N LEU A 169 23.09 12.13 -21.10
CA LEU A 169 21.91 12.95 -20.87
C LEU A 169 21.95 13.69 -19.53
N LEU A 170 22.38 13.01 -18.46
CA LEU A 170 22.46 13.58 -17.11
C LEU A 170 23.65 14.55 -16.94
N GLU A 171 24.74 14.32 -17.64
CA GLU A 171 25.91 15.22 -17.60
C GLU A 171 25.68 16.50 -18.36
N GLY A 172 24.88 16.45 -19.44
CA GLY A 172 24.46 17.64 -20.19
C GLY A 172 25.62 18.40 -20.83
N ALA A 173 26.56 17.68 -21.44
CA ALA A 173 27.70 18.30 -22.12
C ALA A 173 27.25 19.27 -23.23
N LYS A 174 28.04 20.32 -23.50
CA LYS A 174 27.77 21.29 -24.57
C LYS A 174 27.62 20.53 -25.89
N GLU A 175 26.55 20.82 -26.63
CA GLU A 175 26.18 20.21 -27.90
C GLU A 175 25.47 18.86 -27.86
N GLU A 176 25.38 18.19 -26.74
CA GLU A 176 24.65 16.95 -26.55
C GLU A 176 23.25 17.19 -25.98
N LYS A 177 22.39 16.15 -26.04
CA LYS A 177 21.08 16.17 -25.38
C LYS A 177 21.25 16.24 -23.89
N SER A 178 20.45 17.05 -23.20
CA SER A 178 20.56 17.26 -21.77
C SER A 178 19.22 17.22 -21.05
N LEU A 179 19.23 16.65 -19.85
CA LEU A 179 18.11 16.70 -18.92
C LEU A 179 18.17 17.99 -18.13
N GLN A 180 17.07 18.75 -18.14
CA GLN A 180 16.93 19.99 -17.38
C GLN A 180 15.65 19.98 -16.55
N VAL A 181 15.66 20.72 -15.44
CA VAL A 181 14.49 20.99 -14.60
C VAL A 181 14.15 22.46 -14.65
N ILE A 182 12.87 22.78 -14.60
CA ILE A 182 12.41 24.13 -14.35
C ILE A 182 12.66 24.44 -12.87
N TRP A 183 13.73 25.18 -12.60
CA TRP A 183 14.12 25.51 -11.24
C TRP A 183 13.40 26.78 -10.77
N TYR A 184 12.46 26.64 -9.82
CA TYR A 184 11.67 27.72 -9.30
C TYR A 184 12.05 28.04 -7.84
N LYS A 185 12.79 29.14 -7.64
CA LYS A 185 13.12 29.66 -6.31
C LYS A 185 11.96 30.46 -5.75
N VAL A 186 11.39 30.02 -4.64
CA VAL A 186 10.38 30.80 -3.91
C VAL A 186 11.09 31.68 -2.90
N VAL A 187 10.92 32.98 -3.05
CA VAL A 187 11.44 34.01 -2.12
C VAL A 187 10.25 34.70 -1.48
N GLY A 188 10.20 34.71 -0.15
CA GLY A 188 9.14 35.33 0.62
C GLY A 188 8.90 34.63 1.97
N ASP A 189 7.92 35.15 2.71
CA ASP A 189 7.52 34.60 4.00
C ASP A 189 6.78 33.24 3.87
N ASN A 190 6.50 32.60 4.98
CA ASN A 190 5.82 31.31 5.03
C ASN A 190 4.44 31.34 4.34
N LYS A 191 3.71 32.46 4.40
CA LYS A 191 2.41 32.60 3.74
C LYS A 191 2.54 32.50 2.22
N LYS A 192 3.51 33.19 1.64
CA LYS A 192 3.80 33.14 0.21
C LYS A 192 4.27 31.76 -0.24
N GLN A 193 5.05 31.07 0.59
CA GLN A 193 5.48 29.71 0.33
C GLN A 193 4.28 28.74 0.29
N HIS A 194 3.30 28.89 1.19
CA HIS A 194 2.06 28.13 1.19
C HIS A 194 1.17 28.43 -0.02
N GLU A 195 1.05 29.68 -0.41
CA GLU A 195 0.31 30.07 -1.62
C GLU A 195 0.93 29.45 -2.86
N VAL A 196 2.25 29.48 -2.99
CA VAL A 196 2.97 28.87 -4.11
C VAL A 196 2.80 27.36 -4.11
N PHE A 197 2.93 26.70 -2.95
CA PHE A 197 2.69 25.25 -2.82
C PHE A 197 1.25 24.89 -3.24
N SER A 198 0.26 25.62 -2.76
CA SER A 198 -1.14 25.42 -3.11
C SER A 198 -1.39 25.63 -4.61
N ASN A 199 -0.85 26.69 -5.19
CA ASN A 199 -1.02 27.02 -6.61
C ASN A 199 -0.31 26.03 -7.55
N LEU A 200 0.88 25.59 -7.21
CA LEU A 200 1.60 24.58 -7.99
C LEU A 200 0.89 23.22 -7.98
N ASN A 201 0.14 22.91 -6.92
CA ASN A 201 -0.63 21.69 -6.81
C ASN A 201 -2.07 21.82 -7.32
N SER A 202 -2.59 23.04 -7.53
CA SER A 202 -3.98 23.25 -7.97
C SER A 202 -4.29 22.79 -9.39
N GLY A 203 -3.29 22.57 -10.23
CA GLY A 203 -3.43 22.03 -11.59
C GLY A 203 -3.00 20.58 -11.79
N LYS A 204 -2.53 19.91 -10.71
CA LYS A 204 -2.05 18.53 -10.73
C LYS A 204 -3.06 17.61 -10.03
N ILE A 205 -2.76 16.31 -9.97
CA ILE A 205 -3.53 15.35 -9.17
C ILE A 205 -3.77 15.97 -7.80
N HIS A 206 -5.01 16.27 -7.53
CA HIS A 206 -5.41 16.93 -6.30
C HIS A 206 -4.94 16.15 -5.08
N LEU A 207 -4.45 16.84 -4.06
CA LEU A 207 -4.11 16.21 -2.78
C LEU A 207 -5.26 15.34 -2.28
N THR A 208 -4.96 14.14 -1.86
CA THR A 208 -5.94 13.24 -1.24
C THR A 208 -6.45 13.85 0.08
N ASN A 209 -7.57 13.35 0.57
CA ASN A 209 -8.09 13.73 1.87
C ASN A 209 -7.06 13.50 2.99
N THR A 210 -6.39 12.36 2.98
CA THR A 210 -5.29 12.02 3.89
C THR A 210 -4.14 13.03 3.83
N GLU A 211 -3.70 13.44 2.64
CA GLU A 211 -2.62 14.41 2.48
C GLU A 211 -3.00 15.80 3.00
N LEU A 212 -4.24 16.20 2.80
CA LEU A 212 -4.76 17.46 3.32
C LEU A 212 -4.82 17.45 4.85
N ILE A 213 -5.32 16.37 5.46
CA ILE A 213 -5.37 16.22 6.92
C ILE A 213 -3.97 16.18 7.50
N LYS A 214 -3.05 15.42 6.89
CA LYS A 214 -1.64 15.36 7.30
C LYS A 214 -0.98 16.74 7.25
N ALA A 215 -1.18 17.47 6.15
CA ALA A 215 -0.66 18.82 6.00
C ALA A 215 -1.24 19.78 7.06
N LEU A 216 -2.53 19.66 7.38
CA LEU A 216 -3.18 20.47 8.41
C LEU A 216 -2.59 20.18 9.80
N LEU A 217 -2.46 18.91 10.19
CA LEU A 217 -1.95 18.50 11.50
C LEU A 217 -0.48 18.88 11.70
N LEU A 218 0.34 18.68 10.67
CA LEU A 218 1.79 18.86 10.74
C LEU A 218 2.29 20.23 10.29
N ASN A 219 1.39 21.18 10.03
CA ASN A 219 1.76 22.54 9.68
C ASN A 219 2.45 23.25 10.87
N ARG A 220 3.60 23.90 10.62
CA ARG A 220 4.37 24.57 11.68
C ARG A 220 3.70 25.81 12.26
N VAL A 221 2.83 26.46 11.51
CA VAL A 221 2.23 27.74 11.91
C VAL A 221 0.84 27.56 12.50
N SER A 222 0.03 26.67 11.94
CA SER A 222 -1.38 26.49 12.28
C SER A 222 -1.77 25.06 12.63
N GLY A 223 -0.80 24.15 12.70
CA GLY A 223 -1.02 22.74 13.02
C GLY A 223 -1.00 22.43 14.51
N LEU A 224 -0.62 21.21 14.83
CA LEU A 224 -0.39 20.78 16.20
C LEU A 224 0.75 21.56 16.87
N PRO A 225 0.73 21.73 18.21
CA PRO A 225 1.86 22.27 18.96
C PRO A 225 3.16 21.50 18.65
N ASP A 226 4.31 22.16 18.74
CA ASP A 226 5.60 21.60 18.30
C ASP A 226 5.91 20.22 18.90
N GLN A 227 5.68 20.08 20.21
CA GLN A 227 5.93 18.82 20.92
C GLN A 227 4.97 17.69 20.46
N GLU A 228 3.68 17.99 20.24
CA GLU A 228 2.70 17.02 19.75
C GLU A 228 2.91 16.69 18.26
N ARG A 229 3.44 17.64 17.48
CA ARG A 229 3.62 17.48 16.03
C ARG A 229 4.68 16.44 15.66
N GLU A 230 5.81 16.42 16.36
CA GLU A 230 6.88 15.45 16.12
C GLU A 230 6.40 14.03 16.46
N GLU A 231 5.75 13.86 17.60
CA GLU A 231 5.12 12.59 17.98
C GLU A 231 4.04 12.18 16.97
N ALA A 232 3.19 13.13 16.55
CA ALA A 232 2.12 12.86 15.60
C ALA A 232 2.64 12.41 14.23
N ALA A 233 3.77 12.94 13.77
CA ALA A 233 4.38 12.53 12.51
C ALA A 233 4.79 11.05 12.53
N ALA A 234 5.42 10.60 13.63
CA ALA A 234 5.85 9.21 13.79
C ALA A 234 4.65 8.26 13.94
N ILE A 235 3.67 8.64 14.75
CA ILE A 235 2.44 7.83 14.95
C ILE A 235 1.63 7.76 13.65
N PHE A 236 1.54 8.84 12.88
CA PHE A 236 0.85 8.85 11.60
C PHE A 236 1.42 7.81 10.63
N GLU A 237 2.75 7.68 10.59
CA GLU A 237 3.41 6.65 9.76
C GLU A 237 3.12 5.23 10.24
N GLN A 238 3.09 5.01 11.54
CA GLN A 238 2.73 3.70 12.11
C GLN A 238 1.28 3.33 11.77
N ILE A 239 0.35 4.28 11.88
CA ILE A 239 -1.04 4.08 11.49
C ILE A 239 -1.13 3.79 9.99
N GLU A 240 -0.47 4.61 9.16
CA GLU A 240 -0.46 4.42 7.71
C GLU A 240 0.08 3.03 7.32
N GLN A 241 1.15 2.56 7.96
CA GLN A 241 1.71 1.23 7.74
C GLN A 241 0.73 0.13 8.13
N GLN A 242 0.08 0.23 9.30
CA GLN A 242 -0.90 -0.76 9.75
C GLN A 242 -2.12 -0.80 8.83
N MET A 243 -2.60 0.34 8.33
CA MET A 243 -3.71 0.41 7.38
C MET A 243 -3.36 -0.25 6.03
N GLN A 244 -2.08 -0.34 5.65
CA GLN A 244 -1.64 -1.05 4.45
C GLN A 244 -1.56 -2.57 4.65
N ASN A 245 -1.61 -3.07 5.87
CA ASN A 245 -1.67 -4.50 6.13
C ASN A 245 -3.01 -5.06 5.63
N ASP A 246 -2.96 -5.99 4.68
CA ASP A 246 -4.15 -6.57 4.06
C ASP A 246 -5.01 -7.35 5.07
N HIS A 247 -4.41 -8.08 6.00
CA HIS A 247 -5.17 -8.76 7.05
C HIS A 247 -5.94 -7.79 7.92
N PHE A 248 -5.34 -6.63 8.24
CA PHE A 248 -6.00 -5.57 8.99
C PHE A 248 -7.10 -4.90 8.15
N TRP A 249 -6.81 -4.59 6.89
CA TRP A 249 -7.76 -3.92 6.00
C TRP A 249 -9.01 -4.76 5.76
N TYR A 250 -8.84 -6.01 5.34
CA TYR A 250 -9.95 -6.89 5.00
C TYR A 250 -10.71 -7.48 6.19
N MET A 251 -10.25 -7.26 7.41
CA MET A 251 -11.07 -7.49 8.60
C MET A 251 -12.24 -6.50 8.68
N PHE A 252 -12.04 -5.26 8.27
CA PHE A 252 -13.03 -4.17 8.39
C PHE A 252 -13.64 -3.73 7.05
N ASN A 253 -13.10 -4.15 5.93
CA ASN A 253 -13.50 -3.69 4.61
C ASN A 253 -13.62 -4.87 3.63
N ALA A 254 -14.70 -4.87 2.83
CA ALA A 254 -14.94 -5.90 1.83
C ALA A 254 -14.16 -5.65 0.52
N ASP A 255 -13.86 -4.40 0.22
CA ASP A 255 -13.27 -3.95 -1.04
C ASP A 255 -12.01 -3.09 -0.81
N GLU A 256 -11.23 -2.93 -1.86
CA GLU A 256 -10.19 -1.91 -1.89
C GLU A 256 -10.80 -0.49 -1.94
N VAL A 257 -9.95 0.50 -1.66
CA VAL A 257 -10.36 1.91 -1.74
C VAL A 257 -10.71 2.33 -3.17
N HIS A 258 -11.66 3.24 -3.29
CA HIS A 258 -12.03 3.83 -4.57
C HIS A 258 -10.94 4.80 -5.08
N ASN A 259 -10.94 5.06 -6.39
CA ASN A 259 -10.00 5.98 -7.01
C ASN A 259 -9.94 7.35 -6.30
N GLY A 260 -8.73 7.79 -6.00
CA GLY A 260 -8.49 9.07 -5.32
C GLY A 260 -8.59 9.04 -3.80
N GLN A 261 -8.88 7.88 -3.21
CA GLN A 261 -8.89 7.64 -1.76
C GLN A 261 -7.67 6.83 -1.32
N THR A 262 -7.38 6.86 -0.03
CA THR A 262 -6.38 6.03 0.62
C THR A 262 -7.02 5.21 1.72
N ARG A 263 -6.40 4.12 2.16
CA ARG A 263 -6.91 3.32 3.28
C ARG A 263 -6.99 4.13 4.59
N MET A 264 -6.16 5.17 4.73
CA MET A 264 -6.24 6.13 5.85
C MET A 264 -7.56 6.91 5.88
N ASP A 265 -8.19 7.15 4.71
CA ASP A 265 -9.45 7.88 4.63
C ASP A 265 -10.58 7.15 5.37
N PHE A 266 -10.52 5.82 5.44
CA PHE A 266 -11.45 5.02 6.24
C PHE A 266 -11.42 5.43 7.72
N LEU A 267 -10.22 5.54 8.30
CA LEU A 267 -10.05 5.97 9.69
C LEU A 267 -10.54 7.41 9.92
N PHE A 268 -10.20 8.32 9.01
CA PHE A 268 -10.64 9.71 9.11
C PHE A 268 -12.15 9.86 8.94
N ASN A 269 -12.76 9.06 8.08
CA ASN A 269 -14.20 9.03 7.89
C ASN A 269 -14.94 8.46 9.11
N LEU A 270 -14.39 7.44 9.78
CA LEU A 270 -14.91 6.96 11.07
C LEU A 270 -14.91 8.06 12.13
N VAL A 271 -13.77 8.75 12.31
CA VAL A 271 -13.63 9.84 13.30
C VAL A 271 -14.54 11.02 12.99
N ALA A 272 -14.71 11.35 11.72
CA ALA A 272 -15.59 12.43 11.28
C ALA A 272 -17.07 12.06 11.26
N ASN A 273 -17.42 10.79 11.55
CA ASN A 273 -18.78 10.27 11.46
C ASN A 273 -19.39 10.46 10.05
N CYS A 274 -18.56 10.25 9.02
CA CYS A 274 -18.90 10.40 7.62
C CYS A 274 -19.76 9.23 7.16
N LYS A 275 -20.81 9.51 6.36
CA LYS A 275 -21.62 8.46 5.75
C LYS A 275 -21.06 8.07 4.37
N LYS A 276 -21.40 6.87 3.91
CA LYS A 276 -20.99 6.37 2.59
C LYS A 276 -21.43 7.34 1.48
N SER A 277 -22.65 7.82 1.52
CA SER A 277 -23.17 8.81 0.57
C SER A 277 -22.36 10.11 0.51
N ASP A 278 -21.76 10.51 1.62
CA ASP A 278 -21.05 11.78 1.71
C ASP A 278 -19.66 11.68 1.06
N TYR A 279 -18.91 10.61 1.35
CA TYR A 279 -17.56 10.45 0.76
C TYR A 279 -17.61 9.93 -0.68
N GLU A 280 -18.68 9.29 -1.12
CA GLU A 280 -18.89 8.96 -2.54
C GLU A 280 -19.07 10.21 -3.40
N ILE A 281 -19.71 11.25 -2.85
CA ILE A 281 -19.89 12.55 -3.52
C ILE A 281 -18.62 13.40 -3.41
N ASP A 282 -18.00 13.45 -2.23
CA ASP A 282 -16.79 14.23 -1.96
C ASP A 282 -15.73 13.39 -1.23
N ALA A 283 -14.77 12.87 -1.97
CA ALA A 283 -13.65 12.09 -1.42
C ALA A 283 -12.86 12.83 -0.33
N ARG A 284 -13.04 14.15 -0.16
CA ARG A 284 -12.40 14.98 0.86
C ARG A 284 -13.37 15.46 1.94
N TRP A 285 -14.50 14.78 2.07
CA TRP A 285 -15.57 15.21 2.95
C TRP A 285 -15.11 15.38 4.41
N SER A 286 -14.35 14.39 4.96
CA SER A 286 -13.89 14.47 6.35
C SER A 286 -12.92 15.62 6.59
N PHE A 287 -12.03 15.94 5.64
CA PHE A 287 -11.21 17.14 5.72
C PHE A 287 -12.07 18.40 5.75
N ARG A 288 -12.97 18.57 4.78
CA ARG A 288 -13.77 19.79 4.60
C ARG A 288 -14.79 20.02 5.71
N ASN A 289 -15.42 18.95 6.21
CA ASN A 289 -16.56 19.05 7.10
C ASN A 289 -16.22 18.74 8.58
N TYR A 290 -15.02 18.26 8.84
CA TYR A 290 -14.60 17.96 10.21
C TYR A 290 -13.21 18.50 10.53
N PHE A 291 -12.14 18.04 9.88
CA PHE A 291 -10.78 18.37 10.28
C PHE A 291 -10.44 19.86 10.11
N SER A 292 -10.85 20.51 9.03
CA SER A 292 -10.62 21.94 8.78
C SER A 292 -11.56 22.86 9.54
N LYS A 293 -12.55 22.33 10.28
CA LYS A 293 -13.59 23.11 10.95
C LYS A 293 -13.23 23.37 12.42
N PRO A 294 -12.89 24.63 12.84
CA PRO A 294 -12.54 24.93 14.23
C PRO A 294 -13.69 24.66 15.21
N GLU A 295 -14.94 24.84 14.77
CA GLU A 295 -16.14 24.59 15.57
C GLU A 295 -16.35 23.12 15.96
N LYS A 296 -15.63 22.21 15.33
CA LYS A 296 -15.64 20.77 15.63
C LYS A 296 -14.56 20.33 16.63
N GLY A 297 -13.88 21.29 17.27
CA GLY A 297 -12.81 21.04 18.24
C GLY A 297 -11.42 21.42 17.74
N THR A 298 -10.47 21.42 18.65
CA THR A 298 -9.07 21.70 18.36
C THR A 298 -8.40 20.58 17.55
N LEU A 299 -7.31 20.87 16.88
CA LEU A 299 -6.55 19.86 16.14
C LEU A 299 -5.98 18.77 17.08
N SER A 300 -5.56 19.13 18.28
CA SER A 300 -5.09 18.17 19.29
C SER A 300 -6.20 17.20 19.72
N GLU A 301 -7.42 17.69 19.91
CA GLU A 301 -8.57 16.83 20.26
C GLU A 301 -8.92 15.88 19.11
N LYS A 302 -8.96 16.37 17.88
CA LYS A 302 -9.23 15.56 16.69
C LYS A 302 -8.14 14.50 16.48
N TRP A 303 -6.88 14.86 16.69
CA TRP A 303 -5.78 13.91 16.60
C TRP A 303 -5.84 12.84 17.70
N LYS A 304 -6.20 13.21 18.92
CA LYS A 304 -6.45 12.24 20.00
C LYS A 304 -7.58 11.27 19.65
N GLN A 305 -8.65 11.74 19.02
CA GLN A 305 -9.73 10.88 18.54
C GLN A 305 -9.25 9.92 17.45
N VAL A 306 -8.43 10.38 16.49
CA VAL A 306 -7.83 9.50 15.46
C VAL A 306 -7.00 8.40 16.11
N ARG A 307 -6.11 8.75 17.03
CA ARG A 307 -5.29 7.77 17.76
C ARG A 307 -6.15 6.78 18.55
N HIS A 308 -7.12 7.26 19.28
CA HIS A 308 -8.01 6.41 20.10
C HIS A 308 -8.81 5.45 19.21
N THR A 309 -9.42 5.93 18.12
CA THR A 309 -10.15 5.09 17.18
C THR A 309 -9.24 4.03 16.58
N PHE A 310 -8.05 4.41 16.15
CA PHE A 310 -7.07 3.46 15.62
C PHE A 310 -6.67 2.39 16.64
N LEU A 311 -6.39 2.77 17.88
CA LEU A 311 -6.02 1.81 18.94
C LEU A 311 -7.15 0.81 19.19
N ARG A 312 -8.40 1.26 19.21
CA ARG A 312 -9.55 0.36 19.35
C ARG A 312 -9.67 -0.63 18.18
N LEU A 313 -9.48 -0.15 16.93
CA LEU A 313 -9.44 -1.05 15.77
C LEU A 313 -8.28 -2.05 15.87
N LYS A 314 -7.13 -1.58 16.37
CA LYS A 314 -5.96 -2.43 16.55
C LYS A 314 -6.17 -3.47 17.65
N ASP A 315 -6.80 -3.12 18.77
CA ASP A 315 -7.14 -4.05 19.84
C ASP A 315 -8.08 -5.15 19.31
N MET A 316 -9.10 -4.79 18.51
CA MET A 316 -9.97 -5.76 17.85
C MET A 316 -9.21 -6.66 16.88
N TYR A 317 -8.23 -6.10 16.13
CA TYR A 317 -7.40 -6.88 15.23
C TYR A 317 -6.45 -7.83 15.95
N ASP A 318 -5.84 -7.39 17.05
CA ASP A 318 -4.89 -8.20 17.81
C ASP A 318 -5.60 -9.36 18.55
N ASP A 319 -6.88 -9.21 18.89
CA ASP A 319 -7.67 -10.27 19.50
C ASP A 319 -8.13 -11.30 18.47
N ILE A 320 -7.84 -12.59 18.72
CA ILE A 320 -8.09 -13.65 17.75
C ILE A 320 -9.59 -13.89 17.49
N TYR A 321 -10.45 -13.76 18.50
CA TYR A 321 -11.88 -13.93 18.36
C TYR A 321 -12.51 -12.77 17.62
N CYS A 322 -12.16 -11.52 18.00
CA CYS A 322 -12.61 -10.31 17.34
C CYS A 322 -12.20 -10.31 15.87
N TYR A 323 -10.92 -10.64 15.55
CA TYR A 323 -10.45 -10.73 14.18
C TYR A 323 -11.33 -11.64 13.32
N HIS A 324 -11.60 -12.85 13.79
CA HIS A 324 -12.32 -13.83 13.01
C HIS A 324 -13.82 -13.52 12.90
N TYR A 325 -14.44 -13.07 13.97
CA TYR A 325 -15.87 -12.78 13.97
C TYR A 325 -16.19 -11.49 13.19
N ILE A 326 -15.42 -10.42 13.38
CA ILE A 326 -15.60 -9.18 12.62
C ILE A 326 -15.30 -9.41 11.14
N GLY A 327 -14.23 -10.13 10.80
CA GLY A 327 -13.91 -10.48 9.41
C GLY A 327 -15.03 -11.27 8.73
N PHE A 328 -15.67 -12.21 9.44
CA PHE A 328 -16.83 -12.95 8.94
C PHE A 328 -18.04 -12.03 8.74
N LEU A 329 -18.33 -11.15 9.69
CA LEU A 329 -19.42 -10.18 9.59
C LEU A 329 -19.21 -9.22 8.43
N THR A 330 -17.99 -8.74 8.24
CA THR A 330 -17.59 -7.89 7.11
C THR A 330 -17.78 -8.62 5.77
N TYR A 331 -17.38 -9.88 5.68
CA TYR A 331 -17.58 -10.69 4.47
C TYR A 331 -19.06 -10.88 4.11
N ASN A 332 -19.95 -11.02 5.09
CA ASN A 332 -21.38 -11.09 4.84
C ASN A 332 -22.03 -9.73 4.52
N SER A 333 -21.42 -8.63 4.98
CA SER A 333 -21.93 -7.27 4.77
C SER A 333 -21.72 -6.84 3.32
N ASN A 334 -22.81 -6.63 2.59
CA ASN A 334 -22.72 -6.32 1.15
C ASN A 334 -22.43 -4.85 0.83
N ASP A 335 -22.54 -3.89 1.79
CA ASP A 335 -22.65 -2.50 1.35
C ASP A 335 -22.15 -1.37 2.26
N ASN A 336 -21.85 -1.58 3.54
CA ASN A 336 -21.50 -0.41 4.36
C ASN A 336 -20.56 -0.76 5.53
N THR A 337 -19.33 -1.07 5.18
CA THR A 337 -18.27 -1.41 6.13
C THR A 337 -17.96 -0.27 7.10
N LEU A 338 -18.09 0.99 6.65
CA LEU A 338 -17.89 2.17 7.51
C LEU A 338 -18.93 2.25 8.63
N ASN A 339 -20.22 2.08 8.30
CA ASN A 339 -21.30 2.09 9.30
C ASN A 339 -21.20 0.89 10.24
N SER A 340 -20.95 -0.30 9.71
CA SER A 340 -20.79 -1.51 10.53
C SER A 340 -19.62 -1.37 11.52
N THR A 341 -18.50 -0.81 11.08
CA THR A 341 -17.35 -0.55 11.97
C THR A 341 -17.66 0.56 12.98
N SER A 342 -18.39 1.61 12.58
CA SER A 342 -18.84 2.65 13.51
C SER A 342 -19.75 2.08 14.59
N ASP A 343 -20.68 1.17 14.24
CA ASP A 343 -21.55 0.48 15.19
C ASP A 343 -20.74 -0.39 16.16
N LEU A 344 -19.74 -1.14 15.67
CA LEU A 344 -18.82 -1.90 16.53
C LEU A 344 -18.07 -1.00 17.51
N LEU A 345 -17.59 0.14 17.05
CA LEU A 345 -16.90 1.13 17.89
C LEU A 345 -17.83 1.82 18.91
N SER A 346 -19.13 1.84 18.67
CA SER A 346 -20.12 2.44 19.60
C SER A 346 -20.53 1.52 20.74
N ARG A 347 -20.24 0.22 20.66
CA ARG A 347 -20.61 -0.75 21.70
C ARG A 347 -19.82 -0.51 22.98
N GLU A 348 -20.53 -0.31 24.08
CA GLU A 348 -19.98 -0.18 25.44
C GLU A 348 -20.12 -1.51 26.17
N ALA A 349 -19.20 -2.43 25.94
CA ALA A 349 -19.24 -3.77 26.51
C ALA A 349 -17.84 -4.18 27.01
N THR A 350 -17.79 -5.06 28.00
CA THR A 350 -16.55 -5.74 28.37
C THR A 350 -16.11 -6.65 27.22
N HIS A 351 -14.83 -7.04 27.19
CA HIS A 351 -14.31 -7.91 26.14
C HIS A 351 -15.14 -9.19 25.95
N SER A 352 -15.53 -9.86 27.05
CA SER A 352 -16.33 -11.09 27.00
C SER A 352 -17.72 -10.83 26.41
N GLU A 353 -18.39 -9.79 26.90
CA GLU A 353 -19.71 -9.40 26.40
C GLU A 353 -19.65 -9.04 24.90
N PHE A 354 -18.63 -8.29 24.49
CA PHE A 354 -18.43 -7.91 23.08
C PHE A 354 -18.26 -9.14 22.17
N VAL A 355 -17.43 -10.11 22.56
CA VAL A 355 -17.27 -11.37 21.82
C VAL A 355 -18.57 -12.16 21.75
N ASP A 356 -19.36 -12.19 22.85
CA ASP A 356 -20.65 -12.88 22.86
C ASP A 356 -21.70 -12.16 22.00
N GLU A 357 -21.69 -10.83 21.94
CA GLU A 357 -22.52 -10.07 21.01
C GLU A 357 -22.18 -10.40 19.55
N LEU A 358 -20.89 -10.44 19.20
CA LEU A 358 -20.46 -10.83 17.86
C LEU A 358 -20.94 -12.24 17.48
N ARG A 359 -20.89 -13.19 18.42
CA ARG A 359 -21.43 -14.55 18.24
C ARG A 359 -22.93 -14.54 18.00
N GLN A 360 -23.68 -13.69 18.74
CA GLN A 360 -25.12 -13.55 18.52
C GLN A 360 -25.45 -12.97 17.14
N ASP A 361 -24.69 -11.96 16.70
CA ASP A 361 -24.83 -11.39 15.36
C ASP A 361 -24.62 -12.45 14.28
N ILE A 362 -23.55 -13.25 14.40
CA ILE A 362 -23.24 -14.35 13.48
C ILE A 362 -24.36 -15.40 13.49
N LYS A 363 -24.79 -15.80 14.69
CA LYS A 363 -25.89 -16.76 14.83
C LYS A 363 -27.17 -16.27 14.15
N SER A 364 -27.51 -14.99 14.31
CA SER A 364 -28.68 -14.39 13.67
C SER A 364 -28.61 -14.43 12.13
N ILE A 365 -27.40 -14.26 11.57
CA ILE A 365 -27.14 -14.35 10.12
C ILE A 365 -27.33 -15.78 9.64
N LEU A 366 -26.71 -16.74 10.31
CA LEU A 366 -26.73 -18.14 9.91
C LEU A 366 -28.12 -18.78 10.05
N THR A 367 -28.92 -18.37 11.05
CA THR A 367 -30.27 -18.91 11.29
C THR A 367 -31.38 -18.12 10.59
N LYS A 368 -31.05 -17.08 9.85
CA LYS A 368 -32.05 -16.22 9.19
C LYS A 368 -32.98 -16.95 8.22
N ARG A 369 -32.52 -18.04 7.62
CA ARG A 369 -33.28 -18.81 6.60
C ARG A 369 -33.65 -20.22 7.03
N HIS A 370 -32.91 -20.75 7.95
CA HIS A 370 -33.11 -22.10 8.51
C HIS A 370 -32.95 -22.03 10.00
N ASP A 371 -33.89 -22.60 10.75
CA ASP A 371 -33.85 -22.60 12.22
C ASP A 371 -32.68 -23.41 12.78
N LYS A 372 -32.22 -24.39 12.00
CA LYS A 372 -31.08 -25.25 12.37
C LYS A 372 -30.05 -25.36 11.24
N ILE A 373 -28.81 -25.55 11.60
CA ILE A 373 -27.71 -25.73 10.64
C ILE A 373 -27.90 -27.01 9.82
N GLU A 374 -28.48 -28.05 10.42
CA GLU A 374 -28.76 -29.33 9.77
C GLU A 374 -29.79 -29.23 8.61
N ASP A 375 -30.57 -28.16 8.57
CA ASP A 375 -31.55 -27.92 7.51
C ASP A 375 -30.93 -27.37 6.22
N TYR A 376 -29.64 -27.01 6.24
CA TYR A 376 -28.93 -26.58 5.05
C TYR A 376 -28.58 -27.82 4.19
N THR A 377 -29.09 -27.83 2.95
CA THR A 377 -28.79 -28.86 1.97
C THR A 377 -28.28 -28.22 0.69
N TYR A 378 -27.43 -28.95 -0.04
CA TYR A 378 -26.84 -28.45 -1.26
C TYR A 378 -27.88 -28.12 -2.35
N ASP A 379 -28.92 -28.93 -2.44
CA ASP A 379 -29.96 -28.81 -3.49
C ASP A 379 -30.98 -27.70 -3.20
N GLN A 380 -31.24 -27.41 -1.93
CA GLN A 380 -32.33 -26.50 -1.51
C GLN A 380 -31.81 -25.14 -1.01
N SER A 381 -30.55 -25.10 -0.56
CA SER A 381 -29.96 -23.87 -0.01
C SER A 381 -29.31 -23.04 -1.10
N LYS A 382 -29.34 -21.70 -0.95
CA LYS A 382 -28.62 -20.82 -1.87
C LYS A 382 -27.11 -21.01 -1.70
N LYS A 383 -26.39 -21.07 -2.79
CA LYS A 383 -24.92 -21.21 -2.82
C LYS A 383 -24.21 -20.18 -1.90
N LYS A 384 -24.75 -18.96 -1.81
CA LYS A 384 -24.24 -17.92 -0.91
C LYS A 384 -24.32 -18.32 0.57
N ASP A 385 -25.45 -18.92 0.97
CA ASP A 385 -25.69 -19.30 2.37
C ASP A 385 -24.81 -20.49 2.78
N LEU A 386 -24.66 -21.47 1.87
CA LEU A 386 -23.71 -22.57 2.08
C LEU A 386 -22.26 -22.08 2.19
N ARG A 387 -21.87 -21.09 1.36
CA ARG A 387 -20.53 -20.50 1.43
C ARG A 387 -20.27 -19.84 2.78
N LEU A 388 -21.25 -19.08 3.31
CA LEU A 388 -21.14 -18.49 4.65
C LEU A 388 -20.98 -19.57 5.72
N LEU A 389 -21.75 -20.66 5.64
CA LEU A 389 -21.63 -21.76 6.57
C LEU A 389 -20.24 -22.41 6.54
N PHE A 390 -19.68 -22.65 5.34
CA PHE A 390 -18.33 -23.21 5.21
C PHE A 390 -17.24 -22.25 5.68
N VAL A 391 -17.37 -20.95 5.40
CA VAL A 391 -16.43 -19.95 5.94
C VAL A 391 -16.48 -19.96 7.47
N MET A 392 -17.67 -19.98 8.07
CA MET A 392 -17.80 -20.01 9.52
C MET A 392 -17.27 -21.32 10.13
N HIS A 393 -17.48 -22.45 9.47
CA HIS A 393 -16.91 -23.73 9.89
C HIS A 393 -15.37 -23.70 9.94
N ASN A 394 -14.74 -23.11 8.92
CA ASN A 394 -13.27 -22.94 8.90
C ASN A 394 -12.80 -22.00 10.01
N VAL A 395 -13.50 -20.88 10.21
CA VAL A 395 -13.24 -19.92 11.30
C VAL A 395 -13.32 -20.62 12.66
N GLU A 396 -14.41 -21.33 12.95
CA GLU A 396 -14.57 -22.05 14.21
C GLU A 396 -13.53 -23.15 14.40
N THR A 397 -13.12 -23.84 13.34
CA THR A 397 -12.05 -24.85 13.40
C THR A 397 -10.72 -24.20 13.85
N ILE A 398 -10.39 -23.03 13.34
CA ILE A 398 -9.20 -22.27 13.77
C ILE A 398 -9.33 -21.86 15.22
N LEU A 399 -10.48 -21.31 15.62
CA LEU A 399 -10.72 -20.86 16.99
C LEU A 399 -10.73 -22.01 18.02
N GLN A 400 -11.29 -23.17 17.66
CA GLN A 400 -11.24 -24.37 18.52
C GLN A 400 -9.80 -24.87 18.69
N LYS A 401 -9.01 -24.87 17.62
CA LYS A 401 -7.59 -25.20 17.70
C LYS A 401 -6.84 -24.22 18.62
N TYR A 402 -7.12 -22.93 18.48
CA TYR A 402 -6.55 -21.92 19.37
C TYR A 402 -6.96 -22.13 20.84
N ALA A 403 -8.24 -22.41 21.10
CA ALA A 403 -8.75 -22.66 22.46
C ALA A 403 -8.18 -23.93 23.10
N SER A 404 -7.73 -24.90 22.31
CA SER A 404 -7.10 -26.14 22.79
C SER A 404 -5.64 -25.98 23.22
N LEU A 405 -5.00 -24.82 22.91
CA LEU A 405 -3.63 -24.53 23.34
C LEU A 405 -3.58 -24.21 24.84
N HIS A 406 -2.48 -24.59 25.49
CA HIS A 406 -2.26 -24.19 26.87
C HIS A 406 -1.96 -22.67 26.95
N ASP A 407 -2.33 -22.03 28.08
CA ASP A 407 -2.19 -20.58 28.25
C ASP A 407 -0.78 -20.05 27.93
N ASN A 408 0.26 -20.79 28.30
CA ASN A 408 1.65 -20.42 27.97
C ASN A 408 1.96 -20.50 26.46
N ASP A 409 1.32 -21.40 25.73
CA ASP A 409 1.49 -21.56 24.30
C ASP A 409 0.70 -20.49 23.55
N GLN A 410 -0.49 -20.12 24.05
CA GLN A 410 -1.28 -19.03 23.49
C GLN A 410 -0.55 -17.68 23.54
N LEU A 411 0.17 -17.41 24.62
CA LEU A 411 0.97 -16.19 24.75
C LEU A 411 2.14 -16.15 23.77
N LYS A 412 2.81 -17.29 23.54
CA LYS A 412 3.93 -17.41 22.57
C LYS A 412 3.47 -17.35 21.13
N LEU A 413 2.27 -17.85 20.83
CA LEU A 413 1.74 -17.99 19.47
C LEU A 413 0.84 -16.81 19.04
N ARG A 414 0.57 -15.84 19.91
CA ARG A 414 -0.27 -14.67 19.59
C ARG A 414 0.12 -13.95 18.31
N THR A 415 1.41 -13.89 18.00
CA THR A 415 1.94 -13.23 16.81
C THR A 415 2.10 -14.16 15.60
N SER A 416 2.09 -15.47 15.79
CA SER A 416 2.36 -16.49 14.76
C SER A 416 1.21 -17.47 14.52
N PHE A 417 0.10 -17.34 15.27
CA PHE A 417 -1.04 -18.22 15.07
C PHE A 417 -1.70 -17.95 13.72
N GLU A 418 -2.02 -19.03 13.01
CA GLU A 418 -2.66 -18.94 11.69
C GLU A 418 -4.04 -18.27 11.82
N ARG A 419 -4.25 -17.22 11.03
CA ARG A 419 -5.51 -16.50 10.94
C ARG A 419 -6.23 -16.86 9.65
N PHE A 420 -7.55 -16.83 9.67
CA PHE A 420 -8.32 -17.03 8.45
C PHE A 420 -8.01 -15.90 7.45
N PRO A 421 -7.66 -16.21 6.19
CA PRO A 421 -7.16 -15.24 5.22
C PRO A 421 -8.32 -14.49 4.53
N PHE A 422 -8.98 -13.57 5.24
CA PHE A 422 -10.09 -12.78 4.70
C PHE A 422 -9.69 -11.98 3.45
N GLU A 423 -8.44 -11.53 3.36
CA GLU A 423 -7.92 -10.83 2.19
C GLU A 423 -7.97 -11.69 0.92
N LEU A 424 -7.64 -12.98 1.02
CA LEU A 424 -7.75 -13.92 -0.10
C LEU A 424 -9.21 -14.22 -0.42
N LEU A 425 -10.06 -14.36 0.61
CA LEU A 425 -11.48 -14.61 0.42
C LEU A 425 -12.16 -13.45 -0.34
N HIS A 426 -11.78 -12.19 -0.08
CA HIS A 426 -12.31 -11.01 -0.76
C HIS A 426 -11.75 -10.84 -2.18
N ARG A 427 -10.43 -11.02 -2.35
CA ARG A 427 -9.75 -10.83 -3.65
C ARG A 427 -9.98 -11.96 -4.63
N GLN A 428 -10.09 -13.20 -4.14
CA GLN A 428 -10.27 -14.39 -4.95
C GLN A 428 -11.73 -14.82 -4.90
N LYS A 429 -12.28 -15.21 -6.03
CA LYS A 429 -13.62 -15.78 -6.10
C LYS A 429 -13.58 -17.25 -5.66
N TRP A 430 -13.48 -17.51 -4.37
CA TRP A 430 -13.57 -18.86 -3.84
C TRP A 430 -14.92 -19.47 -4.16
N ASP A 431 -14.92 -20.71 -4.59
CA ASP A 431 -16.12 -21.47 -4.87
C ASP A 431 -16.19 -22.73 -4.02
N ILE A 432 -17.39 -23.29 -3.94
CA ILE A 432 -17.58 -24.58 -3.27
C ILE A 432 -17.23 -25.66 -4.28
N GLU A 433 -16.23 -26.48 -3.92
CA GLU A 433 -15.81 -27.62 -4.72
C GLU A 433 -16.29 -28.92 -4.06
N HIS A 434 -16.75 -29.84 -4.87
CA HIS A 434 -17.22 -31.15 -4.40
C HIS A 434 -16.08 -32.15 -4.41
N ILE A 435 -15.89 -32.86 -3.29
CA ILE A 435 -14.93 -33.96 -3.20
C ILE A 435 -15.39 -35.14 -4.02
N ALA A 436 -16.73 -35.30 -4.13
CA ALA A 436 -17.35 -36.30 -5.01
C ALA A 436 -18.26 -35.61 -6.01
N SER A 437 -18.29 -36.06 -7.27
CA SER A 437 -19.19 -35.54 -8.27
C SER A 437 -20.65 -35.70 -7.80
N ASN A 438 -21.42 -34.61 -7.80
CA ASN A 438 -22.85 -34.62 -7.46
C ASN A 438 -23.71 -35.12 -8.65
N THR A 439 -23.10 -35.37 -9.78
CA THR A 439 -23.69 -36.26 -10.76
C THR A 439 -23.64 -37.66 -10.11
N ASP A 440 -24.81 -38.12 -9.62
CA ASP A 440 -25.07 -39.53 -9.57
C ASP A 440 -24.72 -40.09 -10.96
N ALA A 441 -23.44 -40.46 -11.13
CA ALA A 441 -23.10 -41.41 -12.08
C ALA A 441 -23.79 -42.68 -11.56
N ASP A 442 -25.08 -42.80 -11.83
CA ASP A 442 -25.73 -44.11 -11.88
C ASP A 442 -24.86 -44.91 -12.84
N PHE A 443 -23.84 -45.54 -12.28
CA PHE A 443 -23.06 -46.56 -12.99
C PHE A 443 -24.07 -47.60 -13.37
N LYS A 444 -24.62 -47.50 -14.57
CA LYS A 444 -25.68 -48.38 -15.06
C LYS A 444 -25.17 -49.83 -15.17
N THR A 445 -23.86 -49.96 -15.20
CA THR A 445 -23.21 -51.31 -15.19
C THR A 445 -21.94 -51.27 -14.31
N PRO A 446 -21.52 -52.46 -13.75
CA PRO A 446 -20.24 -52.56 -13.06
C PRO A 446 -19.06 -52.11 -13.92
N LYS A 447 -19.14 -52.26 -15.24
CA LYS A 447 -18.13 -51.91 -16.21
C LYS A 447 -17.93 -50.38 -16.31
N ASP A 448 -19.02 -49.59 -16.14
CA ASP A 448 -18.95 -48.13 -16.15
C ASP A 448 -18.21 -47.63 -14.90
N ARG A 449 -18.45 -48.27 -13.75
CA ARG A 449 -17.73 -47.98 -12.50
C ARG A 449 -16.24 -48.27 -12.59
N ASP A 450 -15.89 -49.43 -13.16
CA ASP A 450 -14.51 -49.82 -13.27
C ASP A 450 -13.75 -48.89 -14.25
N SER A 451 -14.37 -48.55 -15.39
CA SER A 451 -13.83 -47.54 -16.33
C SER A 451 -13.61 -46.18 -15.71
N TRP A 452 -14.54 -45.73 -14.86
CA TRP A 452 -14.40 -44.46 -14.12
C TRP A 452 -13.27 -44.51 -13.08
N LEU A 453 -13.13 -45.62 -12.35
CA LEU A 453 -12.04 -45.83 -11.40
C LEU A 453 -10.66 -45.88 -12.09
N GLU A 454 -10.58 -46.48 -13.27
CA GLU A 454 -9.36 -46.51 -14.09
C GLU A 454 -9.00 -45.10 -14.58
N SER A 455 -9.99 -44.28 -14.99
CA SER A 455 -9.77 -42.89 -15.40
C SER A 455 -9.23 -42.06 -14.24
N ILE A 456 -9.83 -42.14 -13.06
CA ILE A 456 -9.35 -41.42 -11.87
C ILE A 456 -7.93 -41.88 -11.49
N LYS A 457 -7.67 -43.18 -11.54
CA LYS A 457 -6.34 -43.72 -11.23
C LYS A 457 -5.30 -43.19 -12.21
N ALA A 458 -5.60 -43.14 -13.50
CA ALA A 458 -4.73 -42.56 -14.52
C ALA A 458 -4.47 -41.06 -14.33
N ASP A 459 -5.50 -40.29 -13.96
CA ASP A 459 -5.37 -38.84 -13.66
C ASP A 459 -4.55 -38.61 -12.40
N LEU A 460 -4.71 -39.43 -11.37
CA LEU A 460 -3.91 -39.38 -10.16
C LEU A 460 -2.44 -39.74 -10.44
N GLU A 461 -2.21 -40.79 -11.18
CA GLU A 461 -0.85 -41.23 -11.59
C GLU A 461 -0.16 -40.12 -12.43
N LYS A 462 -0.88 -39.44 -13.33
CA LYS A 462 -0.37 -38.35 -14.13
C LYS A 462 -0.05 -37.12 -13.28
N LYS A 463 -0.88 -36.83 -12.29
CA LYS A 463 -0.73 -35.64 -11.38
C LYS A 463 0.38 -35.88 -10.35
N TYR A 464 0.61 -37.09 -9.90
CA TYR A 464 1.62 -37.45 -8.89
C TYR A 464 2.91 -38.03 -9.48
N SER A 465 2.97 -38.37 -10.74
CA SER A 465 4.23 -38.77 -11.41
C SER A 465 5.25 -37.65 -11.57
N SER A 466 4.84 -36.40 -11.33
CA SER A 466 5.73 -35.22 -11.29
C SER A 466 6.22 -34.88 -9.88
N ILE A 467 5.72 -35.52 -8.84
CA ILE A 467 6.19 -35.34 -7.46
C ILE A 467 7.14 -36.52 -7.15
N GLN A 468 8.44 -36.30 -7.36
CA GLN A 468 9.44 -37.22 -6.78
C GLN A 468 9.32 -37.06 -5.26
N VAL A 469 8.84 -38.13 -4.62
CA VAL A 469 8.97 -38.32 -3.17
C VAL A 469 10.47 -38.56 -2.90
N GLN A 470 11.21 -37.50 -2.69
CA GLN A 470 12.44 -37.53 -1.94
C GLN A 470 12.10 -36.85 -0.60
N ASP A 471 12.33 -37.63 0.46
CA ASP A 471 12.22 -37.31 1.88
C ASP A 471 10.82 -37.39 2.52
N LEU A 472 10.50 -38.61 2.87
CA LEU A 472 9.91 -38.97 4.16
C LEU A 472 10.94 -39.70 5.01
#